data_2847595816741a4c1e1f86506b1a7ae9
#
_entry.id   2847595816741a4c1e1f86506b1a7ae9
#
_cell.length_a   1.000
_cell.length_b   1.000
_cell.length_c   1.000
_cell.angle_alpha   90.00
_cell.angle_beta   90.00
_cell.angle_gamma   90.00
#
_symmetry.space_group_name_H-M   'P 1'
#
loop_
_entity.id
_entity.type
_entity.pdbx_description
1 polymer ?
#
loop_
_entity_poly.entity_id
_entity_poly.type
_entity_poly.pdbx_seq_one_letter_code
_entity_poly.pdbx_strand_id
1 'polypeptide(L)'
;VETSGNLIVRASAGTGKTHTMVSKIKHDIEKNHTHKVVAAITFTIKAAAEIKDRLNIDVSEHFIGTNNSFAIEEIIKPFMKDVYGKDYKLDMSTDYSVKVGTLDEGIEKIRTEQILCSYRNSKKNFIFQLALEILKNSSACQLYLKSKYFKIYVDEYQDCDKDMHALFM
;
A
#
# COMPACT_ATOMS: atom_id res chain seq x y z
N VAL A 1 23.89 -7.25 -0.01
CA VAL A 1 23.43 -8.21 -1.04
C VAL A 1 22.64 -7.39 -2.06
N GLU A 2 23.24 -7.12 -3.20
CA GLU A 2 22.51 -6.57 -4.34
C GLU A 2 21.82 -7.74 -5.05
N THR A 3 20.52 -7.89 -4.81
CA THR A 3 19.69 -8.84 -5.54
C THR A 3 18.79 -8.08 -6.49
N SER A 4 18.90 -8.38 -7.77
CA SER A 4 17.88 -7.99 -8.75
C SER A 4 16.68 -8.92 -8.59
N GLY A 5 15.50 -8.36 -8.27
CA GLY A 5 14.27 -9.11 -8.11
C GLY A 5 13.66 -9.01 -6.69
N ASN A 6 12.56 -9.71 -6.50
CA ASN A 6 11.87 -9.73 -5.22
C ASN A 6 12.60 -10.61 -4.20
N LEU A 7 12.81 -10.10 -2.98
CA LEU A 7 13.50 -10.79 -1.90
C LEU A 7 12.55 -11.00 -0.71
N ILE A 8 12.39 -12.23 -0.28
CA ILE A 8 11.69 -12.56 0.96
C ILE A 8 12.71 -12.93 2.04
N VAL A 9 12.74 -12.13 3.11
CA VAL A 9 13.59 -12.40 4.28
C VAL A 9 12.75 -13.09 5.36
N ARG A 10 13.14 -14.31 5.71
CA ARG A 10 12.51 -15.07 6.79
C ARG A 10 13.40 -15.02 8.03
N ALA A 11 12.80 -14.70 9.17
CA ALA A 11 13.48 -14.69 10.44
C ALA A 11 12.46 -14.89 11.58
N SER A 12 12.89 -15.50 12.68
CA SER A 12 12.04 -15.73 13.85
C SER A 12 11.67 -14.43 14.56
N ALA A 13 10.65 -14.45 15.42
CA ALA A 13 10.30 -13.30 16.25
C ALA A 13 11.49 -12.89 17.13
N GLY A 14 11.72 -11.60 17.32
CA GLY A 14 12.81 -11.06 18.16
C GLY A 14 14.22 -11.09 17.54
N THR A 15 14.38 -11.54 16.30
CA THR A 15 15.71 -11.63 15.63
C THR A 15 16.15 -10.33 14.97
N GLY A 16 15.45 -9.21 15.18
CA GLY A 16 15.83 -7.90 14.64
C GLY A 16 15.38 -7.67 13.18
N LYS A 17 14.33 -8.34 12.68
CA LYS A 17 13.78 -8.13 11.33
C LYS A 17 13.57 -6.65 11.01
N THR A 18 12.84 -5.95 11.85
CA THR A 18 12.55 -4.52 11.65
C THR A 18 13.84 -3.69 11.65
N HIS A 19 14.81 -4.01 12.51
CA HIS A 19 16.10 -3.33 12.51
C HIS A 19 16.85 -3.54 11.19
N THR A 20 16.91 -4.76 10.69
CA THR A 20 17.53 -5.08 9.40
C THR A 20 16.82 -4.37 8.25
N MET A 21 15.49 -4.35 8.26
CA MET A 21 14.70 -3.64 7.25
C MET A 21 14.97 -2.13 7.28
N VAL A 22 14.95 -1.50 8.45
CA VAL A 22 15.25 -0.07 8.62
C VAL A 22 16.66 0.27 8.14
N SER A 23 17.67 -0.52 8.51
CA SER A 23 19.04 -0.35 8.03
C SER A 23 19.15 -0.44 6.52
N LYS A 24 18.41 -1.37 5.90
CA LYS A 24 18.38 -1.55 4.46
C LYS A 24 17.65 -0.39 3.75
N ILE A 25 16.52 0.07 4.29
CA ILE A 25 15.79 1.24 3.76
C ILE A 25 16.71 2.46 3.78
N LYS A 26 17.35 2.75 4.92
CA LYS A 26 18.26 3.87 5.07
C LYS A 26 19.39 3.83 4.04
N HIS A 27 20.07 2.69 3.94
CA HIS A 27 21.14 2.48 2.97
C HIS A 27 20.66 2.69 1.52
N ASP A 28 19.47 2.21 1.17
CA ASP A 28 18.94 2.34 -0.18
C ASP A 28 18.51 3.79 -0.49
N ILE A 29 18.00 4.53 0.48
CA ILE A 29 17.71 5.96 0.35
C ILE A 29 19.00 6.75 0.13
N GLU A 30 20.03 6.52 0.96
CA GLU A 30 21.31 7.22 0.89
C GLU A 30 22.07 6.95 -0.43
N LYS A 31 21.92 5.76 -1.01
CA LYS A 31 22.54 5.38 -2.29
C LYS A 31 21.71 5.70 -3.52
N ASN A 32 20.46 6.11 -3.34
CA ASN A 32 19.59 6.42 -4.47
C ASN A 32 19.91 7.82 -5.01
N HIS A 33 20.36 7.89 -6.24
CA HIS A 33 20.65 9.14 -6.95
C HIS A 33 19.56 9.46 -7.99
N THR A 34 18.40 8.82 -7.89
CA THR A 34 17.25 9.07 -8.78
C THR A 34 16.16 9.85 -8.05
N HIS A 35 15.18 10.34 -8.80
CA HIS A 35 13.97 10.97 -8.25
C HIS A 35 12.98 9.97 -7.63
N LYS A 36 13.24 8.67 -7.74
CA LYS A 36 12.33 7.64 -7.23
C LYS A 36 12.48 7.49 -5.72
N VAL A 37 11.39 7.11 -5.08
CA VAL A 37 11.31 7.00 -3.63
C VAL A 37 11.13 5.54 -3.17
N VAL A 38 11.21 5.31 -1.88
CA VAL A 38 10.92 4.04 -1.22
C VAL A 38 9.48 4.04 -0.70
N ALA A 39 8.81 2.89 -0.75
CA ALA A 39 7.65 2.61 0.08
C ALA A 39 8.02 1.61 1.18
N ALA A 40 7.74 1.93 2.44
CA ALA A 40 7.82 1.02 3.58
C ALA A 40 6.42 0.79 4.15
N ILE A 41 5.95 -0.43 4.06
CA ILE A 41 4.56 -0.82 4.29
C ILE A 41 4.51 -1.75 5.50
N THR A 42 3.61 -1.46 6.44
CA THR A 42 3.39 -2.25 7.65
C THR A 42 1.90 -2.55 7.85
N PHE A 43 1.57 -3.33 8.87
CA PHE A 43 0.18 -3.62 9.21
C PHE A 43 -0.44 -2.63 10.20
N THR A 44 0.38 -1.89 10.95
CA THR A 44 -0.12 -1.00 12.00
C THR A 44 0.49 0.40 11.91
N ILE A 45 -0.29 1.40 12.32
CA ILE A 45 0.18 2.79 12.43
C ILE A 45 1.38 2.89 13.39
N LYS A 46 1.35 2.13 14.48
CA LYS A 46 2.45 2.09 15.46
C LYS A 46 3.76 1.61 14.83
N ALA A 47 3.71 0.53 14.05
CA ALA A 47 4.89 0.01 13.36
C ALA A 47 5.42 1.00 12.30
N ALA A 48 4.53 1.69 11.58
CA ALA A 48 4.92 2.72 10.63
C ALA A 48 5.64 3.91 11.34
N ALA A 49 5.10 4.36 12.48
CA ALA A 49 5.75 5.40 13.30
C ALA A 49 7.12 4.93 13.79
N GLU A 50 7.23 3.71 14.30
CA GLU A 50 8.49 3.13 14.76
C GLU A 50 9.56 3.07 13.66
N ILE A 51 9.17 2.74 12.42
CA ILE A 51 10.09 2.76 11.26
C ILE A 51 10.56 4.18 10.98
N LYS A 52 9.66 5.18 10.97
CA LYS A 52 10.03 6.59 10.78
C LYS A 52 11.02 7.06 11.83
N ASP A 53 10.74 6.80 13.10
CA ASP A 53 11.59 7.20 14.22
C ASP A 53 12.99 6.57 14.14
N ARG A 54 13.06 5.28 13.79
CA ARG A 54 14.33 4.56 13.68
C ARG A 54 15.17 4.95 12.45
N LEU A 55 14.54 5.39 11.36
CA LEU A 55 15.26 5.89 10.19
C LEU A 55 16.06 7.14 10.52
N ASN A 56 15.51 8.02 11.35
CA ASN A 56 16.15 9.27 11.80
C ASN A 56 16.81 10.08 10.65
N ILE A 57 16.12 10.13 9.51
CA ILE A 57 16.45 10.93 8.33
C ILE A 57 15.16 11.57 7.80
N ASP A 58 15.28 12.56 6.92
CA ASP A 58 14.10 13.09 6.23
C ASP A 58 13.50 12.03 5.32
N VAL A 59 12.24 11.70 5.57
CA VAL A 59 11.46 10.71 4.82
C VAL A 59 10.17 11.31 4.23
N SER A 60 10.08 12.63 4.17
CA SER A 60 8.87 13.36 3.75
C SER A 60 8.40 12.99 2.34
N GLU A 61 9.32 12.68 1.42
CA GLU A 61 9.02 12.26 0.07
C GLU A 61 8.72 10.75 -0.05
N HIS A 62 9.11 9.96 0.95
CA HIS A 62 8.95 8.51 0.95
C HIS A 62 7.59 8.11 1.51
N PHE A 63 7.04 7.00 1.04
CA PHE A 63 5.84 6.45 1.66
C PHE A 63 6.24 5.54 2.84
N ILE A 64 5.84 5.89 4.05
CA ILE A 64 5.95 5.01 5.22
C ILE A 64 4.59 4.98 5.92
N GLY A 65 3.89 3.87 5.81
CA GLY A 65 2.52 3.77 6.28
C GLY A 65 1.99 2.35 6.34
N THR A 66 0.69 2.24 6.55
CA THR A 66 0.02 0.94 6.55
C THR A 66 -0.27 0.46 5.13
N ASN A 67 -0.48 -0.85 5.00
CA ASN A 67 -0.92 -1.48 3.77
C ASN A 67 -2.22 -0.86 3.22
N ASN A 68 -3.22 -0.62 4.09
CA ASN A 68 -4.46 0.04 3.68
C ASN A 68 -4.22 1.47 3.20
N SER A 69 -3.41 2.26 3.93
CA SER A 69 -3.12 3.63 3.50
C SER A 69 -2.36 3.67 2.18
N PHE A 70 -1.47 2.71 1.91
CA PHE A 70 -0.81 2.61 0.60
C PHE A 70 -1.81 2.36 -0.52
N ALA A 71 -2.69 1.37 -0.35
CA ALA A 71 -3.71 1.06 -1.36
C ALA A 71 -4.67 2.24 -1.59
N ILE A 72 -5.07 2.93 -0.53
CA ILE A 72 -6.00 4.06 -0.61
C ILE A 72 -5.33 5.29 -1.24
N GLU A 73 -4.19 5.73 -0.73
CA GLU A 73 -3.58 7.00 -1.11
C GLU A 73 -2.80 6.92 -2.43
N GLU A 74 -2.19 5.78 -2.74
CA GLU A 74 -1.35 5.62 -3.92
C GLU A 74 -2.07 5.00 -5.12
N ILE A 75 -3.19 4.30 -4.91
CA ILE A 75 -3.89 3.58 -5.96
C ILE A 75 -5.35 4.04 -6.07
N ILE A 76 -6.16 3.87 -5.03
CA ILE A 76 -7.61 4.08 -5.13
C ILE A 76 -7.94 5.54 -5.40
N LYS A 77 -7.55 6.44 -4.51
CA LYS A 77 -7.86 7.87 -4.64
C LYS A 77 -7.37 8.48 -5.96
N PRO A 78 -6.10 8.29 -6.36
CA PRO A 78 -5.59 8.92 -7.58
C PRO A 78 -6.21 8.35 -8.87
N PHE A 79 -6.55 7.06 -8.90
CA PHE A 79 -6.89 6.36 -10.15
C PHE A 79 -8.33 5.82 -10.21
N MET A 80 -9.16 6.07 -9.20
CA MET A 80 -10.58 5.68 -9.21
C MET A 80 -11.30 6.23 -10.44
N LYS A 81 -11.05 7.50 -10.79
CA LYS A 81 -11.66 8.16 -11.95
C LYS A 81 -11.22 7.58 -13.28
N ASP A 82 -10.01 7.06 -13.35
CA ASP A 82 -9.44 6.50 -14.58
C ASP A 82 -10.17 5.21 -15.00
N VAL A 83 -10.62 4.44 -14.01
CA VAL A 83 -11.30 3.16 -14.24
C VAL A 83 -12.82 3.29 -14.22
N TYR A 84 -13.38 4.06 -13.30
CA TYR A 84 -14.82 4.11 -13.04
C TYR A 84 -15.50 5.41 -13.51
N GLY A 85 -14.73 6.39 -14.01
CA GLY A 85 -15.27 7.64 -14.57
C GLY A 85 -15.21 8.84 -13.63
N LYS A 86 -15.66 10.00 -14.15
CA LYS A 86 -15.42 11.31 -13.52
C LYS A 86 -16.26 11.58 -12.26
N ASP A 87 -17.28 10.79 -12.00
CA ASP A 87 -18.23 11.03 -10.90
C ASP A 87 -17.65 10.73 -9.51
N TYR A 88 -16.48 10.12 -9.45
CA TYR A 88 -15.80 9.80 -8.19
C TYR A 88 -14.96 10.97 -7.70
N LYS A 89 -15.12 11.34 -6.43
CA LYS A 89 -14.32 12.40 -5.79
C LYS A 89 -13.06 11.81 -5.17
N LEU A 90 -12.03 12.65 -5.04
CA LEU A 90 -10.77 12.25 -4.39
C LEU A 90 -10.89 12.24 -2.86
N ASP A 91 -11.84 13.01 -2.32
CA ASP A 91 -12.07 13.13 -0.88
C ASP A 91 -13.00 12.00 -0.41
N MET A 92 -12.43 10.82 -0.24
CA MET A 92 -13.11 9.63 0.26
C MET A 92 -12.75 9.42 1.73
N SER A 93 -13.77 9.27 2.57
CA SER A 93 -13.59 8.83 3.96
C SER A 93 -13.56 7.31 4.05
N THR A 94 -13.03 6.78 5.15
CA THR A 94 -13.01 5.34 5.42
C THR A 94 -13.96 5.04 6.57
N ASP A 95 -14.96 4.20 6.33
CA ASP A 95 -15.86 3.70 7.37
C ASP A 95 -16.03 2.17 7.22
N TYR A 96 -15.29 1.43 8.00
CA TYR A 96 -15.33 -0.03 7.99
C TYR A 96 -16.56 -0.62 8.70
N SER A 97 -17.41 0.19 9.33
CA SER A 97 -18.72 -0.25 9.85
C SER A 97 -19.74 -0.46 8.73
N VAL A 98 -19.58 0.25 7.63
CA VAL A 98 -20.39 0.06 6.41
C VAL A 98 -19.96 -1.23 5.73
N LYS A 99 -20.91 -2.17 5.60
CA LYS A 99 -20.66 -3.53 5.08
C LYS A 99 -21.37 -3.77 3.76
N VAL A 100 -20.62 -4.28 2.78
CA VAL A 100 -21.13 -4.64 1.46
C VAL A 100 -20.94 -6.13 1.17
N GLY A 101 -21.71 -6.67 0.24
CA GLY A 101 -21.63 -8.07 -0.19
C GLY A 101 -20.73 -8.27 -1.39
N THR A 102 -20.69 -7.28 -2.29
CA THR A 102 -19.96 -7.34 -3.57
C THR A 102 -19.06 -6.13 -3.78
N LEU A 103 -18.15 -6.24 -4.74
CA LEU A 103 -17.31 -5.12 -5.14
C LEU A 103 -18.15 -3.97 -5.73
N ASP A 104 -19.14 -4.31 -6.56
CA ASP A 104 -20.01 -3.33 -7.22
C ASP A 104 -20.84 -2.53 -6.21
N GLU A 105 -21.39 -3.20 -5.17
CA GLU A 105 -22.05 -2.49 -4.06
C GLU A 105 -21.10 -1.48 -3.37
N GLY A 106 -19.84 -1.85 -3.17
CA GLY A 106 -18.85 -0.97 -2.57
C GLY A 106 -18.46 0.19 -3.48
N ILE A 107 -18.32 -0.05 -4.78
CA ILE A 107 -18.06 0.99 -5.78
C ILE A 107 -19.23 1.99 -5.81
N GLU A 108 -20.47 1.51 -5.77
CA GLU A 108 -21.64 2.36 -5.70
C GLU A 108 -21.71 3.19 -4.41
N LYS A 109 -21.30 2.63 -3.26
CA LYS A 109 -21.15 3.38 -2.00
C LYS A 109 -20.11 4.50 -2.11
N ILE A 110 -18.99 4.26 -2.76
CA ILE A 110 -18.00 5.30 -3.01
C ILE A 110 -18.61 6.40 -3.89
N ARG A 111 -19.34 6.04 -4.94
CA ARG A 111 -19.94 6.99 -5.87
C ARG A 111 -20.98 7.89 -5.19
N THR A 112 -21.83 7.33 -4.35
CA THR A 112 -22.99 8.03 -3.75
C THR A 112 -22.65 8.70 -2.42
N GLU A 113 -21.84 8.07 -1.58
CA GLU A 113 -21.58 8.48 -0.19
C GLU A 113 -20.12 8.86 0.05
N GLN A 114 -19.20 8.61 -0.91
CA GLN A 114 -17.76 8.84 -0.81
C GLN A 114 -17.13 8.06 0.37
N ILE A 115 -17.63 6.85 0.63
CA ILE A 115 -17.19 6.00 1.74
C ILE A 115 -16.49 4.77 1.20
N LEU A 116 -15.24 4.55 1.64
CA LEU A 116 -14.53 3.30 1.54
C LEU A 116 -15.01 2.36 2.65
N CYS A 117 -15.68 1.31 2.26
CA CYS A 117 -16.36 0.36 3.14
C CYS A 117 -15.54 -0.93 3.36
N SER A 118 -16.16 -1.95 3.96
CA SER A 118 -15.59 -3.30 4.05
C SER A 118 -16.60 -4.37 3.65
N TYR A 119 -16.13 -5.58 3.38
CA TYR A 119 -17.02 -6.69 3.11
C TYR A 119 -17.71 -7.22 4.38
N ARG A 120 -18.94 -7.74 4.23
CA ARG A 120 -19.60 -8.57 5.26
C ARG A 120 -18.78 -9.82 5.57
N ASN A 121 -18.13 -10.40 4.56
CA ASN A 121 -17.25 -11.52 4.71
C ASN A 121 -15.86 -11.04 5.13
N SER A 122 -15.50 -11.27 6.41
CA SER A 122 -14.21 -10.88 6.99
C SER A 122 -12.96 -11.56 6.38
N LYS A 123 -13.16 -12.62 5.58
CA LYS A 123 -12.07 -13.28 4.84
C LYS A 123 -11.69 -12.56 3.54
N LYS A 124 -12.44 -11.54 3.15
CA LYS A 124 -12.19 -10.73 1.97
C LYS A 124 -11.84 -9.30 2.39
N ASN A 125 -10.93 -8.68 1.66
CA ASN A 125 -10.53 -7.31 1.88
C ASN A 125 -11.00 -6.43 0.72
N PHE A 126 -11.96 -5.54 0.98
CA PHE A 126 -12.53 -4.66 -0.03
C PHE A 126 -11.48 -3.70 -0.61
N ILE A 127 -10.64 -3.11 0.24
CA ILE A 127 -9.64 -2.12 -0.17
C ILE A 127 -8.63 -2.74 -1.14
N PHE A 128 -8.11 -3.93 -0.84
CA PHE A 128 -7.14 -4.59 -1.72
C PHE A 128 -7.77 -5.11 -3.00
N GLN A 129 -9.00 -5.62 -2.95
CA GLN A 129 -9.68 -6.05 -4.15
C GLN A 129 -9.94 -4.87 -5.10
N LEU A 130 -10.39 -3.73 -4.57
CA LEU A 130 -10.59 -2.51 -5.35
C LEU A 130 -9.26 -1.98 -5.91
N ALA A 131 -8.21 -1.93 -5.10
CA ALA A 131 -6.88 -1.49 -5.54
C ALA A 131 -6.31 -2.38 -6.66
N LEU A 132 -6.48 -3.71 -6.56
CA LEU A 132 -6.09 -4.65 -7.61
C LEU A 132 -6.87 -4.44 -8.90
N GLU A 133 -8.17 -4.19 -8.81
CA GLU A 133 -9.00 -3.94 -9.97
C GLU A 133 -8.56 -2.65 -10.69
N ILE A 134 -8.29 -1.59 -9.92
CA ILE A 134 -7.75 -0.34 -10.47
C ILE A 134 -6.37 -0.58 -11.11
N LEU A 135 -5.46 -1.25 -10.41
CA LEU A 135 -4.11 -1.52 -10.92
C LEU A 135 -4.13 -2.32 -12.23
N LYS A 136 -5.06 -3.28 -12.37
CA LYS A 136 -5.20 -4.08 -13.60
C LYS A 136 -5.74 -3.26 -14.77
N ASN A 137 -6.64 -2.33 -14.52
CA ASN A 137 -7.39 -1.63 -15.56
C ASN A 137 -6.87 -0.22 -15.86
N SER A 138 -5.93 0.33 -15.06
CA SER A 138 -5.31 1.64 -15.28
C SER A 138 -3.83 1.52 -15.63
N SER A 139 -3.49 1.74 -16.87
CA SER A 139 -2.09 1.85 -17.32
C SER A 139 -1.38 3.06 -16.69
N ALA A 140 -2.12 4.13 -16.43
CA ALA A 140 -1.61 5.32 -15.74
C ALA A 140 -1.19 4.98 -14.29
N CYS A 141 -2.00 4.21 -13.56
CA CYS A 141 -1.66 3.72 -12.23
C CYS A 141 -0.37 2.88 -12.24
N GLN A 142 -0.27 1.93 -13.18
CA GLN A 142 0.93 1.10 -13.32
C GLN A 142 2.18 1.92 -13.62
N LEU A 143 2.06 2.89 -14.52
CA LEU A 143 3.18 3.77 -14.87
C LEU A 143 3.57 4.67 -13.70
N TYR A 144 2.59 5.24 -12.99
CA TYR A 144 2.83 6.06 -11.80
C TYR A 144 3.61 5.30 -10.73
N LEU A 145 3.16 4.11 -10.34
CA LEU A 145 3.83 3.31 -9.32
C LEU A 145 5.27 2.93 -9.74
N LYS A 146 5.46 2.52 -10.99
CA LYS A 146 6.79 2.20 -11.55
C LYS A 146 7.71 3.41 -11.64
N SER A 147 7.16 4.60 -11.87
CA SER A 147 7.94 5.84 -11.97
C SER A 147 8.28 6.39 -10.59
N LYS A 148 7.37 6.27 -9.62
CA LYS A 148 7.54 6.82 -8.27
C LYS A 148 8.41 5.96 -7.39
N TYR A 149 8.23 4.64 -7.40
CA TYR A 149 8.89 3.74 -6.48
C TYR A 149 10.03 2.96 -7.14
N PHE A 150 11.21 2.97 -6.53
CA PHE A 150 12.29 2.06 -6.95
C PHE A 150 12.36 0.81 -6.07
N LYS A 151 11.85 0.87 -4.82
CA LYS A 151 11.72 -0.28 -3.91
C LYS A 151 10.48 -0.17 -3.03
N ILE A 152 9.87 -1.32 -2.76
CA ILE A 152 8.78 -1.49 -1.81
C ILE A 152 9.25 -2.50 -0.75
N TYR A 153 9.19 -2.10 0.51
CA TYR A 153 9.46 -2.93 1.67
C TYR A 153 8.13 -3.25 2.35
N VAL A 154 7.89 -4.50 2.65
CA VAL A 154 6.68 -4.94 3.36
C VAL A 154 7.12 -5.69 4.62
N ASP A 155 6.82 -5.12 5.79
CA ASP A 155 7.04 -5.77 7.09
C ASP A 155 5.91 -6.76 7.37
N GLU A 156 6.21 -7.81 8.13
CA GLU A 156 5.28 -8.89 8.50
C GLU A 156 4.54 -9.48 7.27
N TYR A 157 5.27 -9.68 6.16
CA TYR A 157 4.72 -10.15 4.89
C TYR A 157 3.93 -11.47 4.98
N GLN A 158 4.20 -12.30 5.99
CA GLN A 158 3.45 -13.54 6.25
C GLN A 158 1.97 -13.30 6.59
N ASP A 159 1.61 -12.08 7.01
CA ASP A 159 0.23 -11.69 7.35
C ASP A 159 -0.55 -11.16 6.14
N CYS A 160 0.10 -11.07 4.96
CA CYS A 160 -0.54 -10.69 3.73
C CYS A 160 -1.59 -11.71 3.30
N ASP A 161 -2.81 -11.25 3.06
CA ASP A 161 -3.82 -12.04 2.38
C ASP A 161 -3.50 -12.21 0.87
N LYS A 162 -4.33 -12.98 0.16
CA LYS A 162 -4.13 -13.27 -1.26
C LYS A 162 -4.15 -12.01 -2.14
N ASP A 163 -5.07 -11.09 -1.86
CA ASP A 163 -5.24 -9.89 -2.67
C ASP A 163 -4.08 -8.91 -2.43
N MET A 164 -3.64 -8.80 -1.18
CA MET A 164 -2.47 -8.01 -0.79
C MET A 164 -1.18 -8.58 -1.39
N HIS A 165 -1.00 -9.91 -1.35
CA HIS A 165 0.11 -10.57 -2.02
C HIS A 165 0.12 -10.24 -3.53
N ALA A 166 -1.03 -10.33 -4.20
CA ALA A 166 -1.15 -10.03 -5.62
C ALA A 166 -0.90 -8.55 -5.96
N LEU A 167 -1.11 -7.63 -5.00
CA LEU A 167 -0.84 -6.20 -5.18
C LEU A 167 0.66 -5.89 -5.16
N PHE A 168 1.44 -6.62 -4.35
CA PHE A 168 2.87 -6.34 -4.14
C PHE A 168 3.81 -7.21 -5.01
N MET A 169 3.29 -8.22 -5.71
CA MET A 169 4.07 -9.10 -6.59
C MET A 169 3.87 -8.76 -8.07
#